data_d9e724a31bb69941472f83980a2ba70f
#
_entry.id   d9e724a31bb69941472f83980a2ba70f
#
_cell.length_a   1.000
_cell.length_b   1.000
_cell.length_c   1.000
_cell.angle_alpha   90.00
_cell.angle_beta   90.00
_cell.angle_gamma   90.00
#
_symmetry.space_group_name_H-M   'P 1'
#
loop_
_entity.id
_entity.type
_entity.pdbx_description
1 polymer ?
#
loop_
_entity_poly.entity_id
_entity_poly.type
_entity_poly.pdbx_seq_one_letter_code
_entity_poly.pdbx_strand_id
1 'polypeptide(L)'
;TVPVNLRNLLPSHTLRNFASYVNVEIDPRLGSYTFEEICQLVHHTMGLGNDAKAMRAKIATNVASEKSPVLRVMPLFVKNIAMKAVFDAVGECKACLCLSNLGVVQVPEVMRPYIERFDFVIGPQANAPHNCGVATWGDTVYVSCVRNIKEPELELHFYRVLQSLGLHVTVESNAR
;
A
#
# COMPACT_ATOMS: atom_id res chain seq x y z
N THR A 1 -3.78 -3.77 1.30
CA THR A 1 -3.01 -3.61 0.04
C THR A 1 -1.63 -3.07 0.35
N VAL A 2 -0.60 -3.71 -0.20
CA VAL A 2 0.80 -3.28 -0.07
C VAL A 2 1.35 -2.99 -1.47
N PRO A 3 1.72 -1.73 -1.78
CA PRO A 3 2.36 -1.39 -3.05
C PRO A 3 3.76 -2.02 -3.16
N VAL A 4 4.09 -2.46 -4.37
CA VAL A 4 5.37 -3.11 -4.70
C VAL A 4 6.05 -2.36 -5.84
N ASN A 5 7.32 -2.03 -5.67
CA ASN A 5 8.13 -1.41 -6.71
C ASN A 5 8.57 -2.47 -7.73
N LEU A 6 8.00 -2.43 -8.91
CA LEU A 6 8.30 -3.39 -9.97
C LEU A 6 9.73 -3.30 -10.54
N ARG A 7 10.44 -2.18 -10.32
CA ARG A 7 11.83 -2.03 -10.76
C ARG A 7 12.77 -3.04 -10.09
N ASN A 8 12.42 -3.47 -8.89
CA ASN A 8 13.18 -4.49 -8.16
C ASN A 8 12.97 -5.90 -8.73
N LEU A 9 11.87 -6.12 -9.45
CA LEU A 9 11.48 -7.43 -9.99
C LEU A 9 11.67 -7.54 -11.50
N LEU A 10 11.54 -6.44 -12.21
CA LEU A 10 11.55 -6.39 -13.67
C LEU A 10 12.54 -5.33 -14.14
N PRO A 11 13.46 -5.66 -15.07
CA PRO A 11 14.42 -4.70 -15.59
C PRO A 11 13.68 -3.58 -16.33
N SER A 12 13.76 -2.36 -15.79
CA SER A 12 13.16 -1.19 -16.40
C SER A 12 13.90 0.09 -15.99
N HIS A 13 14.19 0.95 -16.96
CA HIS A 13 14.78 2.26 -16.76
C HIS A 13 13.73 3.39 -16.82
N THR A 14 12.44 3.05 -16.80
CA THR A 14 11.36 4.06 -16.83
C THR A 14 11.37 4.95 -15.60
N LEU A 15 11.22 6.25 -15.80
CA LEU A 15 11.03 7.23 -14.73
C LEU A 15 9.55 7.40 -14.36
N ARG A 16 8.63 6.76 -15.12
CA ARG A 16 7.19 6.79 -14.82
C ARG A 16 6.88 5.88 -13.64
N ASN A 17 5.68 6.02 -13.10
CA ASN A 17 5.18 5.12 -12.08
C ASN A 17 5.22 3.67 -12.59
N PHE A 18 6.01 2.83 -11.93
CA PHE A 18 6.17 1.42 -12.26
C PHE A 18 6.03 0.61 -10.98
N ALA A 19 4.81 0.60 -10.48
CA ALA A 19 4.42 -0.09 -9.27
C ALA A 19 3.23 -1.02 -9.53
N SER A 20 3.11 -2.05 -8.72
CA SER A 20 1.95 -2.91 -8.61
C SER A 20 1.57 -3.01 -7.14
N TYR A 21 0.71 -3.94 -6.78
CA TYR A 21 0.31 -4.16 -5.40
C TYR A 21 0.06 -5.65 -5.13
N VAL A 22 0.23 -6.02 -3.87
CA VAL A 22 -0.17 -7.32 -3.31
C VAL A 22 -1.27 -7.06 -2.29
N ASN A 23 -2.35 -7.83 -2.36
CA ASN A 23 -3.38 -7.82 -1.33
C ASN A 23 -3.08 -8.94 -0.35
N VAL A 24 -3.03 -8.59 0.93
CA VAL A 24 -2.96 -9.54 2.03
C VAL A 24 -4.34 -9.58 2.67
N GLU A 25 -4.92 -10.75 2.75
CA GLU A 25 -6.26 -10.94 3.28
C GLU A 25 -6.18 -11.82 4.53
N ILE A 26 -6.88 -11.40 5.58
CA ILE A 26 -7.07 -12.16 6.80
C ILE A 26 -8.57 -12.35 6.95
N ASP A 27 -9.03 -13.60 6.94
CA ASP A 27 -10.45 -13.93 7.10
C ASP A 27 -10.77 -14.22 8.57
N PRO A 28 -11.41 -13.31 9.30
CA PRO A 28 -11.74 -13.50 10.71
C PRO A 28 -12.76 -14.61 10.95
N ARG A 29 -13.44 -15.10 9.91
CA ARG A 29 -14.40 -16.21 10.01
C ARG A 29 -13.72 -17.57 10.25
N LEU A 30 -12.42 -17.66 9.96
CA LEU A 30 -11.61 -18.85 10.19
C LEU A 30 -11.18 -19.01 11.66
N GLY A 31 -11.47 -18.04 12.50
CA GLY A 31 -11.14 -18.02 13.92
C GLY A 31 -10.21 -16.86 14.31
N SER A 32 -9.73 -16.90 15.54
CA SER A 32 -8.75 -15.93 16.04
C SER A 32 -7.34 -16.32 15.62
N TYR A 33 -6.55 -15.32 15.24
CA TYR A 33 -5.15 -15.47 14.85
C TYR A 33 -4.25 -14.93 15.96
N THR A 34 -3.15 -15.60 16.20
CA THR A 34 -2.04 -15.06 16.98
C THR A 34 -1.26 -14.05 16.15
N PHE A 35 -0.46 -13.22 16.81
CA PHE A 35 0.41 -12.26 16.11
C PHE A 35 1.41 -12.96 15.18
N GLU A 36 1.98 -14.07 15.61
CA GLU A 36 2.92 -14.87 14.83
C GLU A 36 2.27 -15.45 13.56
N GLU A 37 1.04 -15.97 13.68
CA GLU A 37 0.29 -16.48 12.53
C GLU A 37 0.00 -15.40 11.52
N ILE A 38 -0.36 -14.19 11.96
CA ILE A 38 -0.57 -13.04 11.10
C ILE A 38 0.75 -12.67 10.38
N CYS A 39 1.86 -12.59 11.10
CA CYS A 39 3.16 -12.29 10.51
C CYS A 39 3.58 -13.32 9.47
N GLN A 40 3.36 -14.61 9.73
CA GLN A 40 3.65 -15.69 8.78
C GLN A 40 2.76 -15.58 7.55
N LEU A 41 1.46 -15.35 7.72
CA LEU A 41 0.51 -15.17 6.61
C LEU A 41 0.91 -13.99 5.71
N VAL A 42 1.23 -12.86 6.32
CA VAL A 42 1.72 -11.67 5.59
C VAL A 42 2.99 -12.00 4.83
N HIS A 43 3.97 -12.63 5.49
CA HIS A 43 5.25 -13.00 4.88
C HIS A 43 5.06 -13.93 3.67
N HIS A 44 4.28 -14.98 3.81
CA HIS A 44 4.01 -15.94 2.72
C HIS A 44 3.24 -15.28 1.57
N THR A 45 2.19 -14.52 1.88
CA THR A 45 1.39 -13.82 0.86
C THR A 45 2.22 -12.82 0.09
N MET A 46 3.04 -12.05 0.78
CA MET A 46 3.97 -11.09 0.16
C MET A 46 5.02 -11.81 -0.69
N GLY A 47 5.57 -12.92 -0.23
CA GLY A 47 6.53 -13.74 -0.99
C GLY A 47 5.94 -14.26 -2.29
N LEU A 48 4.76 -14.84 -2.25
CA LEU A 48 4.05 -15.34 -3.43
C LEU A 48 3.62 -14.21 -4.37
N GLY A 49 3.05 -13.12 -3.81
CA GLY A 49 2.59 -11.99 -4.57
C GLY A 49 3.71 -11.15 -5.19
N ASN A 50 4.91 -11.21 -4.63
CA ASN A 50 6.10 -10.49 -5.10
C ASN A 50 6.95 -11.33 -6.07
N ASP A 51 6.44 -12.48 -6.53
CA ASP A 51 7.13 -13.28 -7.55
C ASP A 51 7.10 -12.60 -8.93
N ALA A 52 8.24 -12.59 -9.60
CA ALA A 52 8.40 -11.94 -10.90
C ALA A 52 7.48 -12.54 -11.98
N LYS A 53 7.19 -13.86 -11.91
CA LYS A 53 6.30 -14.53 -12.88
C LYS A 53 4.85 -14.13 -12.63
N ALA A 54 4.41 -14.10 -11.36
CA ALA A 54 3.07 -13.66 -10.97
C ALA A 54 2.82 -12.21 -11.37
N MET A 55 3.79 -11.33 -11.12
CA MET A 55 3.70 -9.92 -11.52
C MET A 55 3.69 -9.73 -13.03
N ARG A 56 4.50 -10.47 -13.79
CA ARG A 56 4.45 -10.43 -15.26
C ARG A 56 3.10 -10.88 -15.80
N ALA A 57 2.51 -11.95 -15.25
CA ALA A 57 1.19 -12.42 -15.63
C ALA A 57 0.11 -11.36 -15.37
N LYS A 58 0.13 -10.73 -14.19
CA LYS A 58 -0.78 -9.63 -13.83
C LYS A 58 -0.67 -8.44 -14.79
N ILE A 59 0.55 -8.01 -15.10
CA ILE A 59 0.81 -6.93 -16.06
C ILE A 59 0.33 -7.33 -17.46
N ALA A 60 0.64 -8.54 -17.90
CA ALA A 60 0.24 -9.04 -19.22
C ALA A 60 -1.29 -9.04 -19.36
N THR A 61 -2.01 -9.48 -18.34
CA THR A 61 -3.49 -9.47 -18.33
C THR A 61 -4.03 -8.03 -18.43
N ASN A 62 -3.47 -7.09 -17.67
CA ASN A 62 -3.90 -5.70 -17.72
C ASN A 62 -3.64 -5.08 -19.10
N VAL A 63 -2.44 -5.30 -19.66
CA VAL A 63 -2.08 -4.81 -21.00
C VAL A 63 -2.91 -5.45 -22.08
N ALA A 64 -3.21 -6.76 -21.99
CA ALA A 64 -4.06 -7.46 -22.95
C ALA A 64 -5.49 -6.90 -22.94
N SER A 65 -6.02 -6.60 -21.75
CA SER A 65 -7.33 -5.97 -21.60
C SER A 65 -7.38 -4.60 -22.29
N GLU A 66 -6.37 -3.75 -22.06
CA GLU A 66 -6.30 -2.42 -22.70
C GLU A 66 -6.08 -2.47 -24.22
N LYS A 67 -5.35 -3.48 -24.70
CA LYS A 67 -5.11 -3.70 -26.14
C LYS A 67 -6.29 -4.35 -26.86
N SER A 68 -7.34 -4.74 -26.17
CA SER A 68 -8.54 -5.32 -26.78
C SER A 68 -9.06 -4.41 -27.91
N PRO A 69 -9.30 -4.95 -29.12
CA PRO A 69 -9.83 -4.17 -30.24
C PRO A 69 -11.15 -3.47 -29.89
N VAL A 70 -12.00 -4.11 -29.10
CA VAL A 70 -13.27 -3.55 -28.64
C VAL A 70 -13.05 -2.27 -27.82
N LEU A 71 -12.09 -2.29 -26.87
CA LEU A 71 -11.79 -1.11 -26.06
C LEU A 71 -11.07 0.00 -26.86
N ARG A 72 -10.38 -0.35 -27.94
CA ARG A 72 -9.70 0.65 -28.78
C ARG A 72 -10.66 1.41 -29.70
N VAL A 73 -11.70 0.77 -30.19
CA VAL A 73 -12.71 1.38 -31.08
C VAL A 73 -13.80 2.10 -30.30
N MET A 74 -13.98 1.77 -29.03
CA MET A 74 -15.01 2.33 -28.17
C MET A 74 -14.80 3.84 -27.94
N PRO A 75 -15.85 4.67 -28.14
CA PRO A 75 -15.81 6.11 -27.82
C PRO A 75 -15.41 6.34 -26.35
N LEU A 76 -14.65 7.40 -26.09
CA LEU A 76 -14.04 7.66 -24.78
C LEU A 76 -15.08 7.74 -23.64
N PHE A 77 -16.23 8.34 -23.89
CA PHE A 77 -17.30 8.45 -22.88
C PHE A 77 -17.88 7.09 -22.48
N VAL A 78 -18.07 6.17 -23.43
CA VAL A 78 -18.53 4.80 -23.15
C VAL A 78 -17.44 4.01 -22.43
N LYS A 79 -16.20 4.15 -22.89
CA LYS A 79 -15.02 3.53 -22.25
C LYS A 79 -14.89 3.96 -20.78
N ASN A 80 -15.04 5.25 -20.50
CA ASN A 80 -14.95 5.75 -19.12
C ASN A 80 -16.03 5.16 -18.21
N ILE A 81 -17.27 5.06 -18.70
CA ILE A 81 -18.38 4.45 -17.94
C ILE A 81 -18.11 2.97 -17.69
N ALA A 82 -17.71 2.23 -18.73
CA ALA A 82 -17.42 0.81 -18.62
C ALA A 82 -16.24 0.55 -17.68
N MET A 83 -15.14 1.30 -17.82
CA MET A 83 -13.96 1.17 -16.96
C MET A 83 -14.27 1.55 -15.52
N LYS A 84 -15.08 2.59 -15.29
CA LYS A 84 -15.55 2.95 -13.95
C LYS A 84 -16.37 1.82 -13.32
N ALA A 85 -17.32 1.24 -14.05
CA ALA A 85 -18.13 0.12 -13.55
C ALA A 85 -17.25 -1.11 -13.18
N VAL A 86 -16.26 -1.43 -14.02
CA VAL A 86 -15.30 -2.51 -13.74
C VAL A 86 -14.45 -2.16 -12.52
N PHE A 87 -13.98 -0.93 -12.39
CA PHE A 87 -13.20 -0.48 -11.24
C PHE A 87 -14.01 -0.55 -9.95
N ASP A 88 -15.26 -0.05 -9.97
CA ASP A 88 -16.16 -0.09 -8.81
C ASP A 88 -16.50 -1.54 -8.40
N ALA A 89 -16.66 -2.46 -9.38
CA ALA A 89 -17.01 -3.85 -9.11
C ALA A 89 -15.82 -4.73 -8.67
N VAL A 90 -14.63 -4.48 -9.19
CA VAL A 90 -13.47 -5.38 -9.03
C VAL A 90 -12.28 -4.69 -8.35
N GLY A 91 -12.14 -3.37 -8.49
CA GLY A 91 -10.97 -2.63 -8.05
C GLY A 91 -11.01 -2.23 -6.59
N GLU A 92 -11.99 -1.47 -6.18
CA GLU A 92 -12.00 -0.80 -4.87
C GLU A 92 -12.55 -1.64 -3.71
N CYS A 93 -13.31 -2.70 -4.00
CA CYS A 93 -13.90 -3.54 -2.95
C CYS A 93 -12.89 -4.46 -2.22
N LYS A 94 -11.62 -4.42 -2.59
CA LYS A 94 -10.63 -5.42 -2.15
C LYS A 94 -9.67 -4.94 -1.07
N ALA A 95 -9.72 -3.69 -0.65
CA ALA A 95 -8.78 -3.18 0.35
C ALA A 95 -9.44 -2.21 1.31
N CYS A 96 -9.34 -2.49 2.60
CA CYS A 96 -9.73 -1.57 3.68
C CYS A 96 -8.57 -0.68 4.13
N LEU A 97 -7.33 -1.07 3.85
CA LEU A 97 -6.11 -0.37 4.25
C LEU A 97 -5.09 -0.44 3.11
N CYS A 98 -4.45 0.68 2.82
CA CYS A 98 -3.24 0.73 2.01
C CYS A 98 -2.04 1.03 2.92
N LEU A 99 -1.06 0.11 2.95
CA LEU A 99 0.18 0.26 3.69
C LEU A 99 1.35 0.35 2.72
N SER A 100 1.99 1.49 2.64
CA SER A 100 3.20 1.68 1.81
C SER A 100 4.40 1.97 2.69
N ASN A 101 5.45 1.18 2.52
CA ASN A 101 6.71 1.36 3.23
C ASN A 101 7.82 1.72 2.24
N LEU A 102 8.40 2.91 2.43
CA LEU A 102 9.54 3.38 1.65
C LEU A 102 10.87 2.76 2.12
N GLY A 103 10.88 2.16 3.31
CA GLY A 103 12.11 1.69 3.94
C GLY A 103 12.97 2.83 4.48
N VAL A 104 14.28 2.60 4.52
CA VAL A 104 15.25 3.58 4.99
C VAL A 104 15.49 4.64 3.92
N VAL A 105 15.22 5.90 4.27
CA VAL A 105 15.45 7.03 3.38
C VAL A 105 16.94 7.33 3.33
N GLN A 106 17.48 7.36 2.11
CA GLN A 106 18.89 7.69 1.87
C GLN A 106 18.98 9.05 1.19
N VAL A 107 19.82 9.92 1.73
CA VAL A 107 20.13 11.22 1.16
C VAL A 107 21.66 11.40 1.08
N PRO A 108 22.16 12.27 0.20
CA PRO A 108 23.57 12.64 0.20
C PRO A 108 24.02 13.14 1.58
N GLU A 109 25.22 12.76 2.02
CA GLU A 109 25.74 13.10 3.35
C GLU A 109 25.72 14.60 3.66
N VAL A 110 25.99 15.43 2.65
CA VAL A 110 25.94 16.91 2.77
C VAL A 110 24.56 17.44 3.14
N MET A 111 23.48 16.70 2.87
CA MET A 111 22.11 17.12 3.19
C MET A 111 21.66 16.61 4.57
N ARG A 112 22.28 15.56 5.05
CA ARG A 112 21.86 14.86 6.29
C ARG A 112 21.76 15.77 7.51
N PRO A 113 22.69 16.71 7.78
CA PRO A 113 22.61 17.59 8.95
C PRO A 113 21.46 18.60 8.91
N TYR A 114 20.84 18.81 7.74
CA TYR A 114 19.75 19.77 7.55
C TYR A 114 18.37 19.13 7.55
N ILE A 115 18.29 17.81 7.73
CA ILE A 115 17.04 17.06 7.70
C ILE A 115 16.79 16.43 9.07
N GLU A 116 15.72 16.86 9.72
CA GLU A 116 15.33 16.33 11.03
C GLU A 116 14.49 15.06 10.89
N ARG A 117 13.54 15.04 9.94
CA ARG A 117 12.65 13.90 9.74
C ARG A 117 12.13 13.79 8.32
N PHE A 118 11.56 12.64 7.99
CA PHE A 118 10.79 12.40 6.77
C PHE A 118 9.39 11.90 7.11
N ASP A 119 8.38 12.62 6.64
CA ASP A 119 7.00 12.19 6.70
C ASP A 119 6.59 11.68 5.31
N PHE A 120 6.13 10.46 5.25
CA PHE A 120 5.58 9.87 4.03
C PHE A 120 4.08 9.70 4.16
N VAL A 121 3.33 10.59 3.53
CA VAL A 121 1.88 10.67 3.63
C VAL A 121 1.25 10.18 2.34
N ILE A 122 0.35 9.19 2.44
CA ILE A 122 -0.48 8.72 1.33
C ILE A 122 -1.80 9.45 1.40
N GLY A 123 -2.30 9.95 0.26
CA GLY A 123 -3.58 10.64 0.19
C GLY A 123 -4.76 9.71 0.54
N PRO A 124 -5.88 10.27 1.02
CA PRO A 124 -7.07 9.50 1.32
C PRO A 124 -7.66 8.87 0.05
N GLN A 125 -8.18 7.67 0.16
CA GLN A 125 -8.89 6.97 -0.90
C GLN A 125 -10.39 6.89 -0.55
N ALA A 126 -11.26 6.96 -1.56
CA ALA A 126 -12.71 7.00 -1.33
C ALA A 126 -13.23 5.74 -0.63
N ASN A 127 -12.70 4.57 -0.99
CA ASN A 127 -13.19 3.28 -0.53
C ASN A 127 -12.24 2.56 0.44
N ALA A 128 -11.04 3.10 0.70
CA ALA A 128 -10.14 2.63 1.74
C ALA A 128 -10.12 3.66 2.89
N PRO A 129 -10.77 3.35 4.02
CA PRO A 129 -10.90 4.32 5.12
C PRO A 129 -9.55 4.65 5.77
N HIS A 130 -8.57 3.77 5.66
CA HIS A 130 -7.27 3.95 6.27
C HIS A 130 -6.16 3.81 5.23
N ASN A 131 -5.19 4.73 5.31
CA ASN A 131 -3.96 4.66 4.53
C ASN A 131 -2.77 4.94 5.44
N CYS A 132 -1.71 4.18 5.27
CA CYS A 132 -0.55 4.24 6.13
C CYS A 132 0.73 4.31 5.30
N GLY A 133 1.46 5.40 5.48
CA GLY A 133 2.81 5.59 4.93
C GLY A 133 3.86 5.35 5.99
N VAL A 134 4.92 4.60 5.67
CA VAL A 134 6.02 4.31 6.57
C VAL A 134 7.33 4.73 5.93
N ALA A 135 8.16 5.44 6.67
CA ALA A 135 9.52 5.79 6.28
C ALA A 135 10.45 5.69 7.49
N THR A 136 11.69 5.31 7.28
CA THR A 136 12.70 5.26 8.33
C THR A 136 13.78 6.31 8.07
N TRP A 137 14.06 7.12 9.07
CA TRP A 137 15.15 8.09 9.05
C TRP A 137 15.98 7.97 10.33
N GLY A 138 17.27 7.74 10.18
CA GLY A 138 18.13 7.40 11.30
C GLY A 138 17.63 6.14 12.01
N ASP A 139 17.45 6.23 13.31
CA ASP A 139 16.96 5.14 14.16
C ASP A 139 15.44 5.22 14.44
N THR A 140 14.75 6.11 13.74
CA THR A 140 13.33 6.36 13.99
C THR A 140 12.49 5.94 12.78
N VAL A 141 11.42 5.21 13.05
CA VAL A 141 10.40 4.86 12.07
C VAL A 141 9.24 5.85 12.18
N TYR A 142 8.95 6.54 11.09
CA TYR A 142 7.83 7.46 10.97
C TYR A 142 6.66 6.78 10.31
N VAL A 143 5.54 6.73 10.99
CA VAL A 143 4.31 6.11 10.50
C VAL A 143 3.23 7.19 10.38
N SER A 144 2.84 7.50 9.16
CA SER A 144 1.83 8.51 8.85
C SER A 144 0.51 7.84 8.53
N CYS A 145 -0.45 7.93 9.43
CA CYS A 145 -1.80 7.39 9.24
C CYS A 145 -2.73 8.49 8.72
N VAL A 146 -3.43 8.20 7.62
CA VAL A 146 -4.46 9.07 7.04
C VAL A 146 -5.76 8.30 7.00
N ARG A 147 -6.84 8.90 7.50
CA ARG A 147 -8.18 8.31 7.47
C ARG A 147 -9.20 9.28 6.89
N ASN A 148 -10.25 8.75 6.30
CA ASN A 148 -11.41 9.49 5.83
C ASN A 148 -12.65 9.31 6.73
N ILE A 149 -12.49 8.61 7.86
CA ILE A 149 -13.49 8.41 8.91
C ILE A 149 -13.07 9.14 10.18
N LYS A 150 -14.01 9.35 11.11
CA LYS A 150 -13.75 10.08 12.36
C LYS A 150 -13.14 9.20 13.45
N GLU A 151 -13.47 7.94 13.44
CA GLU A 151 -13.11 6.96 14.46
C GLU A 151 -11.60 6.62 14.39
N PRO A 152 -10.83 6.88 15.47
CA PRO A 152 -9.38 6.62 15.51
C PRO A 152 -9.02 5.25 16.08
N GLU A 153 -9.96 4.32 16.11
CA GLU A 153 -9.79 3.04 16.82
C GLU A 153 -8.64 2.21 16.29
N LEU A 154 -8.46 2.18 14.95
CA LEU A 154 -7.39 1.42 14.34
C LEU A 154 -6.01 1.93 14.78
N GLU A 155 -5.81 3.24 14.71
CA GLU A 155 -4.55 3.87 15.11
C GLU A 155 -4.30 3.69 16.61
N LEU A 156 -5.35 3.82 17.42
CA LEU A 156 -5.26 3.62 18.89
C LEU A 156 -4.81 2.19 19.22
N HIS A 157 -5.42 1.19 18.59
CA HIS A 157 -5.04 -0.21 18.79
C HIS A 157 -3.64 -0.50 18.28
N PHE A 158 -3.27 0.05 17.11
CA PHE A 158 -1.94 -0.07 16.57
C PHE A 158 -0.86 0.46 17.53
N TYR A 159 -1.04 1.67 18.06
CA TYR A 159 -0.07 2.25 19.00
C TYR A 159 0.00 1.47 20.32
N ARG A 160 -1.12 0.96 20.83
CA ARG A 160 -1.14 0.10 22.01
C ARG A 160 -0.36 -1.20 21.81
N VAL A 161 -0.47 -1.81 20.63
CA VAL A 161 0.30 -3.01 20.30
C VAL A 161 1.80 -2.69 20.26
N LEU A 162 2.21 -1.59 19.63
CA LEU A 162 3.61 -1.18 19.61
C LEU A 162 4.17 -0.95 21.02
N GLN A 163 3.40 -0.29 21.89
CA GLN A 163 3.79 -0.07 23.28
C GLN A 163 3.87 -1.40 24.06
N SER A 164 2.96 -2.32 23.83
CA SER A 164 3.00 -3.66 24.48
C SER A 164 4.22 -4.49 24.07
N LEU A 165 4.77 -4.20 22.89
CA LEU A 165 6.03 -4.78 22.41
C LEU A 165 7.28 -4.06 22.97
N GLY A 166 7.10 -3.09 23.85
CA GLY A 166 8.19 -2.36 24.49
C GLY A 166 8.78 -1.23 23.62
N LEU A 167 8.11 -0.84 22.54
CA LEU A 167 8.58 0.25 21.69
C LEU A 167 8.19 1.61 22.27
N HIS A 168 9.10 2.58 22.20
CA HIS A 168 8.79 3.97 22.52
C HIS A 168 8.01 4.60 21.36
N VAL A 169 6.79 5.06 21.64
CA VAL A 169 5.88 5.63 20.63
C VAL A 169 5.52 7.06 21.03
N THR A 170 5.80 8.00 20.13
CA THR A 170 5.32 9.39 20.21
C THR A 170 4.25 9.59 19.13
N VAL A 171 3.12 10.18 19.51
CA VAL A 171 2.00 10.40 18.61
C VAL A 171 1.77 11.89 18.44
N GLU A 172 1.78 12.35 17.19
CA GLU A 172 1.37 13.68 16.79
C GLU A 172 0.05 13.60 16.01
N SER A 173 -0.88 14.49 16.23
CA SER A 173 -2.18 14.51 15.55
C SER A 173 -2.58 15.91 15.14
N ASN A 174 -3.15 16.03 13.96
CA ASN A 174 -3.82 17.26 13.50
C ASN A 174 -5.33 17.26 13.80
N ALA A 175 -5.86 16.23 14.46
CA ALA A 175 -7.25 16.20 14.91
C ALA A 175 -7.45 17.25 16.02
N ARG A 176 -8.48 18.09 15.83
CA ARG A 176 -8.96 19.08 16.81
C ARG A 176 -10.20 18.57 17.52
#